data_08ab48f166acb977c2cdad6549ad2920
#
_entry.id   08ab48f166acb977c2cdad6549ad2920
#
_cell.length_a   1.000
_cell.length_b   1.000
_cell.length_c   1.000
_cell.angle_alpha   90.00
_cell.angle_beta   90.00
_cell.angle_gamma   90.00
#
_symmetry.space_group_name_H-M   'P 1'
#
loop_
_entity.id
_entity.type
_entity.pdbx_description
1 polymer ?
#
loop_
_entity_poly.entity_id
_entity_poly.type
_entity_poly.pdbx_seq_one_letter_code
_entity_poly.pdbx_strand_id
1 'polypeptide(L)'
;TPKYIVIGDKTSFYFFNAENGSFLSVMDRKGNGPEEYAEIFSRFFDEEKELIYVATPNKTKLYKPDGTFVSEYPKDSISNFIGVSNGYWGTYKREYQKSHLVAFFDKDWNMKQSFFPFDAESVTGFSGGYIVPRFRAGNDQVCIVINDTLYASRKEKLIPAVAINQGKLKMPTDLNGDLERMLTEGKYCIKAENALLVNDLLFYDFFWNESRHYILWDTNSGELLTHSEKGYAMPYNEKAIVNTPVSLIRNNKAYTLLSADKLAQYGLANEEDDSNPTLLCVDLEN
;
A
#
# COMPACT_ATOMS: atom_id res chain seq x y z
N THR A 1 6.19 -1.05 -13.90
CA THR A 1 6.88 -0.02 -14.70
C THR A 1 6.79 -0.39 -16.19
N PRO A 2 7.05 0.54 -17.14
CA PRO A 2 7.12 0.16 -18.56
C PRO A 2 8.19 -0.89 -18.85
N LYS A 3 9.30 -0.89 -18.12
CA LYS A 3 10.44 -1.78 -18.34
C LYS A 3 10.41 -3.02 -17.46
N TYR A 4 9.91 -2.90 -16.23
CA TYR A 4 9.97 -3.96 -15.22
C TYR A 4 8.60 -4.30 -14.63
N ILE A 5 8.36 -5.59 -14.40
CA ILE A 5 7.46 -6.07 -13.37
C ILE A 5 8.31 -6.30 -12.13
N VAL A 6 7.99 -5.64 -11.01
CA VAL A 6 8.73 -5.76 -9.76
C VAL A 6 7.83 -6.39 -8.71
N ILE A 7 8.23 -7.56 -8.23
CA ILE A 7 7.53 -8.30 -7.18
C ILE A 7 8.40 -8.28 -5.93
N GLY A 8 7.84 -7.82 -4.82
CA GLY A 8 8.56 -7.80 -3.55
C GLY A 8 7.91 -8.72 -2.53
N ASP A 9 8.69 -9.60 -1.92
CA ASP A 9 8.32 -10.34 -0.73
C ASP A 9 8.79 -9.60 0.56
N LYS A 10 8.90 -10.29 1.69
CA LYS A 10 9.30 -9.67 2.97
C LYS A 10 10.72 -9.10 2.94
N THR A 11 11.62 -9.65 2.12
CA THR A 11 13.05 -9.35 2.15
C THR A 11 13.68 -9.10 0.80
N SER A 12 13.03 -9.49 -0.29
CA SER A 12 13.63 -9.53 -1.62
C SER A 12 12.78 -8.81 -2.65
N PHE A 13 13.39 -8.44 -3.75
CA PHE A 13 12.72 -7.87 -4.92
C PHE A 13 13.12 -8.65 -6.14
N TYR A 14 12.14 -9.14 -6.87
CA TYR A 14 12.30 -9.91 -8.09
C TYR A 14 11.93 -9.03 -9.27
N PHE A 15 12.81 -8.94 -10.24
CA PHE A 15 12.65 -8.15 -11.44
C PHE A 15 12.40 -9.05 -12.63
N PHE A 16 11.35 -8.73 -13.35
CA PHE A 16 10.98 -9.41 -14.59
C PHE A 16 10.84 -8.37 -15.70
N ASN A 17 11.12 -8.77 -16.92
CA ASN A 17 10.87 -7.97 -18.12
C ASN A 17 9.36 -7.74 -18.27
N ALA A 18 8.92 -6.48 -18.38
CA ALA A 18 7.50 -6.16 -18.46
C ALA A 18 6.85 -6.57 -19.80
N GLU A 19 7.66 -6.74 -20.86
CA GLU A 19 7.17 -7.08 -22.19
C GLU A 19 6.87 -8.59 -22.34
N ASN A 20 7.76 -9.44 -21.81
CA ASN A 20 7.67 -10.89 -22.03
C ASN A 20 7.63 -11.72 -20.73
N GLY A 21 7.68 -11.10 -19.56
CA GLY A 21 7.62 -11.78 -18.27
C GLY A 21 8.90 -12.54 -17.89
N SER A 22 9.98 -12.46 -18.66
CA SER A 22 11.22 -13.19 -18.35
C SER A 22 11.88 -12.65 -17.07
N PHE A 23 12.39 -13.55 -16.23
CA PHE A 23 13.16 -13.19 -15.04
C PHE A 23 14.45 -12.47 -15.42
N LEU A 24 14.76 -11.37 -14.74
CA LEU A 24 15.96 -10.57 -14.99
C LEU A 24 16.94 -10.64 -13.82
N SER A 25 16.49 -10.37 -12.62
CA SER A 25 17.36 -10.33 -11.44
C SER A 25 16.56 -10.42 -10.13
N VAL A 26 17.27 -10.72 -9.05
CA VAL A 26 16.77 -10.61 -7.70
C VAL A 26 17.69 -9.72 -6.88
N MET A 27 17.11 -8.77 -6.14
CA MET A 27 17.79 -8.04 -5.10
C MET A 27 17.39 -8.66 -3.76
N ASP A 28 18.30 -9.41 -3.15
CA ASP A 28 18.19 -9.92 -1.79
C ASP A 28 19.46 -9.52 -1.02
N ARG A 29 19.31 -8.60 -0.09
CA ARG A 29 20.38 -8.05 0.74
C ARG A 29 20.03 -8.14 2.22
N LYS A 30 19.26 -9.18 2.58
CA LYS A 30 18.95 -9.43 3.98
C LYS A 30 20.19 -9.86 4.73
N GLY A 31 20.51 -9.13 5.80
CA GLY A 31 21.66 -9.42 6.68
C GLY A 31 21.94 -8.28 7.64
N ASN A 32 23.08 -8.36 8.35
CA ASN A 32 23.50 -7.39 9.36
C ASN A 32 24.77 -6.62 8.94
N GLY A 33 25.25 -6.81 7.73
CA GLY A 33 26.39 -6.09 7.20
C GLY A 33 26.10 -4.61 6.90
N PRO A 34 27.12 -3.81 6.66
CA PRO A 34 26.98 -2.36 6.45
C PRO A 34 26.13 -2.02 5.23
N GLU A 35 26.14 -2.86 4.20
CA GLU A 35 25.34 -2.69 2.98
C GLU A 35 24.08 -3.54 2.95
N GLU A 36 23.74 -4.22 4.06
CA GLU A 36 22.61 -5.12 4.19
C GLU A 36 21.49 -4.48 5.03
N TYR A 37 20.32 -5.10 5.05
CA TYR A 37 19.19 -4.71 5.88
C TYR A 37 18.63 -5.91 6.64
N ALA A 38 18.39 -5.76 7.94
CA ALA A 38 17.75 -6.79 8.76
C ALA A 38 16.23 -6.78 8.58
N GLU A 39 15.65 -5.58 8.48
CA GLU A 39 14.20 -5.34 8.38
C GLU A 39 13.89 -4.27 7.33
N ILE A 40 12.76 -4.46 6.64
CA ILE A 40 12.22 -3.48 5.70
C ILE A 40 10.92 -2.91 6.29
N PHE A 41 10.87 -1.61 6.53
CA PHE A 41 9.67 -0.91 6.95
C PHE A 41 8.84 -0.40 5.78
N SER A 42 9.52 0.10 4.77
CA SER A 42 8.92 0.59 3.54
C SER A 42 9.90 0.41 2.40
N ARG A 43 9.37 0.31 1.21
CA ARG A 43 10.18 0.12 0.01
C ARG A 43 9.49 0.74 -1.19
N PHE A 44 10.32 1.17 -2.12
CA PHE A 44 9.87 1.82 -3.33
C PHE A 44 10.92 1.61 -4.45
N PHE A 45 10.46 1.43 -5.68
CA PHE A 45 11.31 1.39 -6.85
C PHE A 45 11.11 2.67 -7.68
N ASP A 46 12.16 3.47 -7.79
CA ASP A 46 12.23 4.63 -8.66
C ASP A 46 12.68 4.18 -10.03
N GLU A 47 11.74 4.12 -10.97
CA GLU A 47 11.99 3.65 -12.32
C GLU A 47 12.88 4.60 -13.11
N GLU A 48 12.73 5.92 -12.92
CA GLU A 48 13.50 6.93 -13.63
C GLU A 48 14.99 6.84 -13.27
N LYS A 49 15.28 6.61 -11.99
CA LYS A 49 16.65 6.45 -11.49
C LYS A 49 17.14 4.99 -11.53
N GLU A 50 16.26 4.04 -11.80
CA GLU A 50 16.50 2.60 -11.65
C GLU A 50 17.06 2.24 -10.26
N LEU A 51 16.48 2.81 -9.18
CA LEU A 51 16.92 2.62 -7.82
C LEU A 51 15.80 2.06 -6.93
N ILE A 52 16.19 1.13 -6.08
CA ILE A 52 15.33 0.60 -5.01
C ILE A 52 15.67 1.33 -3.72
N TYR A 53 14.67 1.97 -3.13
CA TYR A 53 14.74 2.61 -1.82
C TYR A 53 14.22 1.64 -0.78
N VAL A 54 15.02 1.28 0.19
CA VAL A 54 14.68 0.40 1.30
C VAL A 54 14.78 1.18 2.60
N ALA A 55 13.63 1.50 3.19
CA ALA A 55 13.59 2.13 4.50
C ALA A 55 13.76 1.06 5.60
N THR A 56 14.80 1.19 6.37
CA THR A 56 15.09 0.38 7.57
C THR A 56 14.75 1.18 8.84
N PRO A 57 14.87 0.66 10.05
CA PRO A 57 14.66 1.42 11.28
C PRO A 57 15.40 2.77 11.35
N ASN A 58 16.64 2.80 10.90
CA ASN A 58 17.53 3.93 11.12
C ASN A 58 18.01 4.64 9.86
N LYS A 59 17.83 4.04 8.70
CA LYS A 59 18.39 4.53 7.43
C LYS A 59 17.47 4.20 6.26
N THR A 60 17.62 4.96 5.19
CA THR A 60 17.14 4.55 3.86
C THR A 60 18.35 4.14 3.03
N LYS A 61 18.35 2.92 2.54
CA LYS A 61 19.41 2.35 1.71
C LYS A 61 18.94 2.26 0.27
N LEU A 62 19.86 2.52 -0.65
CA LEU A 62 19.62 2.52 -2.09
C LEU A 62 20.40 1.41 -2.76
N TYR A 63 19.70 0.71 -3.64
CA TYR A 63 20.25 -0.41 -4.41
C TYR A 63 19.85 -0.30 -5.88
N LYS A 64 20.67 -0.89 -6.76
CA LYS A 64 20.26 -1.18 -8.14
C LYS A 64 19.41 -2.46 -8.20
N PRO A 65 18.69 -2.70 -9.31
CA PRO A 65 17.92 -3.93 -9.51
C PRO A 65 18.71 -5.24 -9.38
N ASP A 66 20.02 -5.20 -9.65
CA ASP A 66 20.94 -6.33 -9.48
C ASP A 66 21.43 -6.53 -8.02
N GLY A 67 20.96 -5.70 -7.08
CA GLY A 67 21.36 -5.74 -5.70
C GLY A 67 22.63 -4.98 -5.36
N THR A 68 23.25 -4.29 -6.32
CA THR A 68 24.40 -3.42 -6.03
C THR A 68 24.01 -2.30 -5.09
N PHE A 69 24.68 -2.19 -3.93
CA PHE A 69 24.52 -1.07 -3.01
C PHE A 69 25.04 0.23 -3.63
N VAL A 70 24.26 1.29 -3.52
CA VAL A 70 24.61 2.61 -4.09
C VAL A 70 24.97 3.60 -3.01
N SER A 71 24.11 3.78 -2.02
CA SER A 71 24.30 4.74 -0.94
C SER A 71 23.31 4.51 0.20
N GLU A 72 23.51 5.23 1.30
CA GLU A 72 22.53 5.30 2.37
C GLU A 72 22.35 6.73 2.85
N TYR A 73 21.15 7.02 3.33
CA TYR A 73 20.81 8.30 3.95
C TYR A 73 20.34 8.07 5.37
N PRO A 74 20.68 8.97 6.32
CA PRO A 74 20.06 8.97 7.63
C PRO A 74 18.55 9.04 7.46
N LYS A 75 17.83 8.29 8.25
CA LYS A 75 16.39 8.31 8.20
C LYS A 75 15.88 9.50 9.00
N ASP A 76 15.49 10.55 8.31
CA ASP A 76 14.79 11.67 8.92
C ASP A 76 13.33 11.26 9.22
N SER A 77 13.17 10.27 10.12
CA SER A 77 11.86 10.01 10.75
C SER A 77 10.72 9.53 9.83
N ILE A 78 10.96 9.35 8.53
CA ILE A 78 9.94 8.86 7.58
C ILE A 78 9.77 7.36 7.79
N SER A 79 8.52 6.90 8.02
CA SER A 79 8.25 5.49 8.23
C SER A 79 7.80 4.78 6.96
N ASN A 80 6.95 5.42 6.17
CA ASN A 80 6.51 4.94 4.88
C ASN A 80 6.67 6.03 3.85
N PHE A 81 7.04 5.68 2.64
CA PHE A 81 7.08 6.58 1.52
C PHE A 81 6.63 5.89 0.24
N ILE A 82 6.15 6.69 -0.70
CA ILE A 82 5.75 6.26 -2.03
C ILE A 82 6.18 7.30 -3.05
N GLY A 83 6.75 6.85 -4.14
CA GLY A 83 7.16 7.72 -5.23
C GLY A 83 6.01 8.02 -6.18
N VAL A 84 6.08 9.22 -6.74
CA VAL A 84 5.24 9.71 -7.84
C VAL A 84 6.14 10.40 -8.87
N SER A 85 5.62 10.70 -10.03
CA SER A 85 6.39 11.27 -11.14
C SER A 85 7.18 12.55 -10.79
N ASN A 86 6.73 13.34 -9.83
CA ASN A 86 7.34 14.62 -9.44
C ASN A 86 7.99 14.63 -8.05
N GLY A 87 8.07 13.48 -7.35
CA GLY A 87 8.69 13.41 -6.02
C GLY A 87 8.21 12.24 -5.17
N TYR A 88 8.15 12.46 -3.86
CA TYR A 88 7.85 11.41 -2.90
C TYR A 88 6.86 11.88 -1.84
N TRP A 89 5.90 11.04 -1.50
CA TRP A 89 5.04 11.22 -0.33
C TRP A 89 5.57 10.40 0.82
N GLY A 90 5.68 10.98 2.01
CA GLY A 90 6.18 10.33 3.20
C GLY A 90 5.27 10.50 4.40
N THR A 91 5.18 9.46 5.25
CA THR A 91 4.56 9.56 6.58
C THR A 91 5.63 9.46 7.65
N TYR A 92 5.48 10.24 8.71
CA TYR A 92 6.42 10.22 9.83
C TYR A 92 6.05 9.15 10.84
N LYS A 93 7.05 8.55 11.48
CA LYS A 93 6.85 7.76 12.69
C LYS A 93 6.38 8.66 13.83
N ARG A 94 5.46 8.17 14.66
CA ARG A 94 4.90 8.89 15.79
C ARG A 94 5.95 9.46 16.73
N GLU A 95 6.93 8.68 17.09
CA GLU A 95 8.04 9.06 17.99
C GLU A 95 8.94 10.19 17.45
N TYR A 96 8.84 10.46 16.15
CA TYR A 96 9.58 11.52 15.46
C TYR A 96 8.66 12.58 14.84
N GLN A 97 7.36 12.48 15.09
CA GLN A 97 6.39 13.46 14.60
C GLN A 97 6.51 14.77 15.35
N LYS A 98 7.35 15.65 14.84
CA LYS A 98 7.54 16.96 15.45
C LYS A 98 6.39 17.94 15.18
N SER A 99 5.66 17.78 14.07
CA SER A 99 4.62 18.74 13.71
C SER A 99 3.54 18.26 12.73
N HIS A 100 3.78 17.24 11.90
CA HIS A 100 2.87 16.84 10.83
C HIS A 100 2.88 15.33 10.60
N LEU A 101 1.76 14.77 10.10
CA LEU A 101 1.63 13.33 9.81
C LEU A 101 2.22 12.94 8.45
N VAL A 102 2.13 13.84 7.47
CA VAL A 102 2.45 13.58 6.06
C VAL A 102 3.26 14.72 5.50
N ALA A 103 4.21 14.41 4.63
CA ALA A 103 4.95 15.40 3.86
C ALA A 103 5.12 14.98 2.40
N PHE A 104 5.27 15.98 1.54
CA PHE A 104 5.71 15.83 0.15
C PHE A 104 7.13 16.36 -0.01
N PHE A 105 7.95 15.57 -0.70
CA PHE A 105 9.36 15.85 -1.00
C PHE A 105 9.55 15.89 -2.51
N ASP A 106 10.43 16.77 -2.98
CA ASP A 106 10.87 16.72 -4.38
C ASP A 106 11.79 15.53 -4.67
N LYS A 107 12.24 15.40 -5.91
CA LYS A 107 13.13 14.32 -6.34
C LYS A 107 14.52 14.32 -5.65
N ASP A 108 14.90 15.43 -5.06
CA ASP A 108 16.14 15.61 -4.31
C ASP A 108 15.95 15.45 -2.79
N TRP A 109 14.77 14.97 -2.36
CA TRP A 109 14.37 14.78 -0.97
C TRP A 109 14.26 16.08 -0.16
N ASN A 110 14.11 17.23 -0.80
CA ASN A 110 13.79 18.46 -0.09
C ASN A 110 12.30 18.48 0.22
N MET A 111 11.95 18.67 1.49
CA MET A 111 10.55 18.80 1.90
C MET A 111 9.95 20.09 1.31
N LYS A 112 8.88 19.94 0.55
CA LYS A 112 8.15 21.04 -0.09
C LYS A 112 6.91 21.45 0.67
N GLN A 113 6.17 20.45 1.17
CA GLN A 113 4.92 20.68 1.89
C GLN A 113 4.73 19.64 3.00
N SER A 114 4.01 20.04 4.04
CA SER A 114 3.60 19.16 5.12
C SER A 114 2.10 19.31 5.40
N PHE A 115 1.47 18.24 5.87
CA PHE A 115 0.02 18.12 6.00
C PHE A 115 -0.33 17.50 7.35
N PHE A 116 -1.53 17.82 7.82
CA PHE A 116 -2.12 17.31 9.06
C PHE A 116 -1.23 17.60 10.27
N PRO A 117 -1.30 18.85 10.78
CA PRO A 117 -0.61 19.22 12.00
C PRO A 117 -0.93 18.22 13.10
N PHE A 118 0.08 17.81 13.84
CA PHE A 118 -0.03 16.83 14.89
C PHE A 118 0.64 17.37 16.15
N ASP A 119 -0.10 17.35 17.24
CA ASP A 119 0.43 17.66 18.55
C ASP A 119 0.81 16.35 19.27
N ALA A 120 2.09 16.08 19.36
CA ALA A 120 2.61 14.88 20.00
C ALA A 120 2.28 14.82 21.51
N GLU A 121 2.06 15.97 22.16
CA GLU A 121 1.78 16.06 23.59
C GLU A 121 0.30 15.74 23.88
N SER A 122 -0.59 15.96 22.92
CA SER A 122 -2.03 15.69 23.10
C SER A 122 -2.38 14.20 23.09
N VAL A 123 -1.45 13.35 22.70
CA VAL A 123 -1.66 11.89 22.62
C VAL A 123 -1.01 11.21 23.81
N THR A 124 -1.63 11.40 24.98
CA THR A 124 -1.28 10.68 26.20
C THR A 124 -1.83 9.25 26.13
N GLY A 125 -0.93 8.31 26.08
CA GLY A 125 -1.22 6.88 26.13
C GLY A 125 -0.48 6.13 25.04
N PHE A 126 0.30 5.18 25.44
CA PHE A 126 0.84 4.17 24.54
C PHE A 126 -0.33 3.32 24.06
N SER A 127 -0.92 3.73 23.01
CA SER A 127 -1.77 2.86 22.25
C SER A 127 -0.94 2.29 21.13
N GLY A 128 -0.55 1.04 21.26
CA GLY A 128 0.18 0.28 20.24
C GLY A 128 -0.57 0.10 18.93
N GLY A 129 -1.59 0.89 18.67
CA GLY A 129 -2.52 0.76 17.58
C GLY A 129 -2.72 1.99 16.71
N TYR A 130 -1.90 3.01 16.78
CA TYR A 130 -1.91 4.00 15.71
C TYR A 130 -1.30 3.36 14.47
N ILE A 131 -2.18 2.85 13.64
CA ILE A 131 -1.87 2.48 12.28
C ILE A 131 -1.31 3.74 11.63
N VAL A 132 -0.02 3.74 11.36
CA VAL A 132 0.61 4.81 10.59
C VAL A 132 -0.12 4.85 9.24
N PRO A 133 -0.71 5.98 8.87
CA PRO A 133 -1.44 6.04 7.61
C PRO A 133 -0.54 5.56 6.48
N ARG A 134 -1.02 4.63 5.69
CA ARG A 134 -0.28 4.10 4.55
C ARG A 134 -0.79 4.73 3.27
N PHE A 135 0.15 5.04 2.41
CA PHE A 135 -0.17 5.46 1.06
C PHE A 135 -0.52 4.27 0.19
N ARG A 136 -1.48 4.52 -0.69
CA ARG A 136 -1.71 3.69 -1.87
C ARG A 136 -1.59 4.57 -3.11
N ALA A 137 -1.04 4.04 -4.17
CA ALA A 137 -0.93 4.74 -5.44
C ALA A 137 -1.66 3.99 -6.55
N GLY A 138 -2.32 4.76 -7.39
CA GLY A 138 -2.89 4.29 -8.63
C GLY A 138 -2.88 5.42 -9.66
N ASN A 139 -2.44 5.15 -10.87
CA ASN A 139 -2.38 6.13 -11.96
C ASN A 139 -1.66 7.44 -11.57
N ASP A 140 -0.50 7.35 -10.88
CA ASP A 140 0.26 8.49 -10.33
C ASP A 140 -0.49 9.33 -9.28
N GLN A 141 -1.67 8.92 -8.86
CA GLN A 141 -2.39 9.50 -7.75
C GLN A 141 -2.11 8.72 -6.47
N VAL A 142 -1.77 9.43 -5.41
CA VAL A 142 -1.57 8.86 -4.08
C VAL A 142 -2.81 9.10 -3.25
N CYS A 143 -3.27 8.05 -2.58
CA CYS A 143 -4.40 8.09 -1.66
C CYS A 143 -3.94 7.79 -0.23
N ILE A 144 -4.53 8.47 0.73
CA ILE A 144 -4.28 8.25 2.16
C ILE A 144 -5.57 8.50 2.96
N VAL A 145 -5.85 7.64 3.92
CA VAL A 145 -6.99 7.84 4.83
C VAL A 145 -6.50 8.46 6.12
N ILE A 146 -7.02 9.64 6.43
CA ILE A 146 -6.79 10.33 7.70
C ILE A 146 -8.15 10.53 8.37
N ASN A 147 -8.28 10.01 9.59
CA ASN A 147 -9.57 9.96 10.28
C ASN A 147 -10.65 9.27 9.43
N ASP A 148 -11.70 9.97 9.06
CA ASP A 148 -12.82 9.44 8.27
C ASP A 148 -12.82 10.02 6.85
N THR A 149 -11.67 10.47 6.36
CA THR A 149 -11.57 11.08 5.04
C THR A 149 -10.46 10.44 4.24
N LEU A 150 -10.79 10.01 3.03
CA LEU A 150 -9.82 9.67 2.00
C LEU A 150 -9.35 10.96 1.33
N TYR A 151 -8.07 11.20 1.37
CA TYR A 151 -7.41 12.26 0.62
C TYR A 151 -6.72 11.68 -0.60
N ALA A 152 -6.83 12.38 -1.72
CA ALA A 152 -6.15 12.05 -2.96
C ALA A 152 -5.17 13.16 -3.34
N SER A 153 -4.01 12.78 -3.87
CA SER A 153 -3.03 13.76 -4.31
C SER A 153 -3.42 14.39 -5.64
N ARG A 154 -3.22 15.71 -5.71
CA ARG A 154 -3.22 16.46 -6.98
C ARG A 154 -1.93 17.28 -7.03
N LYS A 155 -0.98 16.81 -7.83
CA LYS A 155 0.41 17.32 -7.80
C LYS A 155 0.97 17.16 -6.37
N GLU A 156 1.35 18.28 -5.74
CA GLU A 156 1.97 18.33 -4.40
C GLU A 156 0.96 18.56 -3.26
N LYS A 157 -0.36 18.50 -3.55
CA LYS A 157 -1.42 18.76 -2.55
C LYS A 157 -2.22 17.49 -2.29
N LEU A 158 -2.66 17.32 -1.05
CA LEU A 158 -3.68 16.35 -0.66
C LEU A 158 -5.03 17.06 -0.59
N ILE A 159 -6.00 16.55 -1.33
CA ILE A 159 -7.36 17.10 -1.43
C ILE A 159 -8.33 16.06 -0.87
N PRO A 160 -9.27 16.43 0.01
CA PRO A 160 -10.31 15.52 0.46
C PRO A 160 -11.13 15.04 -0.75
N ALA A 161 -11.23 13.73 -0.92
CA ALA A 161 -11.90 13.11 -2.06
C ALA A 161 -13.17 12.38 -1.64
N VAL A 162 -13.12 11.58 -0.56
CA VAL A 162 -14.26 10.80 -0.09
C VAL A 162 -14.36 10.89 1.43
N ALA A 163 -15.55 11.19 1.95
CA ALA A 163 -15.86 11.08 3.37
C ALA A 163 -16.40 9.68 3.67
N ILE A 164 -15.75 8.97 4.59
CA ILE A 164 -16.09 7.59 4.97
C ILE A 164 -16.96 7.64 6.23
N ASN A 165 -18.26 7.45 6.06
CA ASN A 165 -19.19 7.41 7.18
C ASN A 165 -19.42 5.98 7.64
N GLN A 166 -18.84 5.60 8.75
CA GLN A 166 -19.02 4.27 9.36
C GLN A 166 -20.30 4.14 10.20
N GLY A 167 -21.04 5.23 10.37
CA GLY A 167 -22.29 5.22 11.13
C GLY A 167 -22.12 4.67 12.56
N LYS A 168 -22.97 3.72 12.93
CA LYS A 168 -22.95 3.05 14.25
C LYS A 168 -21.74 2.12 14.45
N LEU A 169 -21.04 1.77 13.38
CA LEU A 169 -19.84 0.92 13.41
C LEU A 169 -18.57 1.75 13.65
N LYS A 170 -18.67 3.06 13.73
CA LYS A 170 -17.54 3.93 14.03
C LYS A 170 -16.98 3.62 15.41
N MET A 171 -15.68 3.37 15.45
CA MET A 171 -14.99 3.12 16.71
C MET A 171 -14.97 4.37 17.58
N PRO A 172 -15.38 4.26 18.86
CA PRO A 172 -15.27 5.36 19.82
C PRO A 172 -13.81 5.79 20.02
N THR A 173 -13.61 7.07 20.28
CA THR A 173 -12.26 7.65 20.44
C THR A 173 -11.52 7.14 21.68
N ASP A 174 -12.25 6.76 22.73
CA ASP A 174 -11.71 6.19 23.96
C ASP A 174 -11.15 4.76 23.80
N LEU A 175 -11.63 4.04 22.78
CA LEU A 175 -11.08 2.73 22.40
C LEU A 175 -9.89 2.84 21.44
N ASN A 176 -9.61 4.05 20.96
CA ASN A 176 -8.58 4.26 19.95
C ASN A 176 -7.21 3.98 20.57
N GLY A 177 -6.69 2.77 20.28
CA GLY A 177 -5.40 2.31 20.78
C GLY A 177 -5.43 1.08 21.68
N ASP A 178 -6.60 0.63 22.10
CA ASP A 178 -6.77 -0.65 22.77
C ASP A 178 -7.11 -1.73 21.72
N LEU A 179 -6.08 -2.25 21.06
CA LEU A 179 -6.25 -3.23 19.98
C LEU A 179 -6.95 -4.50 20.46
N GLU A 180 -6.70 -4.93 21.70
CA GLU A 180 -7.32 -6.12 22.27
C GLU A 180 -8.82 -5.95 22.42
N ARG A 181 -9.26 -4.84 23.02
CA ARG A 181 -10.68 -4.52 23.12
C ARG A 181 -11.34 -4.29 21.75
N MET A 182 -10.63 -3.66 20.83
CA MET A 182 -11.12 -3.45 19.48
C MET A 182 -11.42 -4.77 18.76
N LEU A 183 -10.56 -5.76 18.91
CA LEU A 183 -10.71 -7.08 18.29
C LEU A 183 -11.75 -7.93 19.03
N THR A 184 -11.76 -7.91 20.36
CA THR A 184 -12.64 -8.77 21.16
C THR A 184 -14.08 -8.27 21.23
N GLU A 185 -14.33 -6.97 21.19
CA GLU A 185 -15.70 -6.45 21.19
C GLU A 185 -16.44 -6.67 19.87
N GLY A 186 -15.73 -6.84 18.74
CA GLY A 186 -16.29 -7.17 17.42
C GLY A 186 -17.33 -6.20 16.84
N LYS A 187 -17.68 -5.16 17.58
CA LYS A 187 -18.81 -4.26 17.29
C LYS A 187 -18.45 -3.13 16.35
N TYR A 188 -17.18 -2.82 16.24
CA TYR A 188 -16.71 -1.63 15.55
C TYR A 188 -15.92 -1.98 14.30
N CYS A 189 -16.04 -1.11 13.32
CA CYS A 189 -15.26 -1.20 12.10
C CYS A 189 -13.82 -0.73 12.37
N ILE A 190 -12.86 -1.63 12.20
CA ILE A 190 -11.45 -1.29 12.22
C ILE A 190 -11.06 -0.91 10.80
N LYS A 191 -10.65 0.32 10.61
CA LYS A 191 -10.22 0.82 9.30
C LYS A 191 -9.08 -0.05 8.77
N ALA A 192 -9.27 -0.58 7.58
CA ALA A 192 -8.16 -1.14 6.87
C ALA A 192 -7.32 -0.02 6.25
N GLU A 193 -6.05 -0.31 6.11
CA GLU A 193 -5.07 0.64 5.59
C GLU A 193 -5.15 0.83 4.07
N ASN A 194 -6.16 0.23 3.42
CA ASN A 194 -6.23 0.11 1.97
C ASN A 194 -7.47 0.83 1.43
N ALA A 195 -7.33 2.11 1.17
CA ALA A 195 -8.30 2.84 0.36
C ALA A 195 -7.58 3.41 -0.86
N LEU A 196 -8.11 3.16 -2.03
CA LEU A 196 -7.56 3.63 -3.28
C LEU A 196 -8.70 4.11 -4.16
N LEU A 197 -8.61 5.38 -4.56
CA LEU A 197 -9.51 5.97 -5.53
C LEU A 197 -8.79 6.04 -6.89
N VAL A 198 -9.36 5.41 -7.91
CA VAL A 198 -8.85 5.49 -9.27
C VAL A 198 -10.02 5.82 -10.19
N ASN A 199 -9.93 6.93 -10.88
CA ASN A 199 -11.06 7.54 -11.57
C ASN A 199 -12.20 7.73 -10.56
N ASP A 200 -13.37 7.12 -10.82
CA ASP A 200 -14.52 7.17 -9.92
C ASP A 200 -14.69 5.89 -9.09
N LEU A 201 -13.75 4.93 -9.18
CA LEU A 201 -13.81 3.67 -8.45
C LEU A 201 -13.04 3.76 -7.14
N LEU A 202 -13.75 3.58 -6.02
CA LEU A 202 -13.17 3.46 -4.69
C LEU A 202 -13.01 1.99 -4.31
N PHE A 203 -11.78 1.54 -4.23
CA PHE A 203 -11.40 0.27 -3.60
C PHE A 203 -11.16 0.54 -2.11
N TYR A 204 -11.99 -0.05 -1.25
CA TYR A 204 -11.86 0.15 0.20
C TYR A 204 -12.03 -1.16 0.92
N ASP A 205 -11.17 -1.45 1.90
CA ASP A 205 -11.33 -2.59 2.77
C ASP A 205 -11.29 -2.19 4.26
N PHE A 206 -11.92 -3.02 5.11
CA PHE A 206 -11.98 -2.82 6.54
C PHE A 206 -12.20 -4.14 7.28
N PHE A 207 -11.87 -4.17 8.56
CA PHE A 207 -12.19 -5.28 9.43
C PHE A 207 -13.46 -5.01 10.22
N TRP A 208 -14.35 -5.96 10.21
CA TRP A 208 -15.57 -5.95 11.02
C TRP A 208 -15.99 -7.39 11.31
N ASN A 209 -16.44 -7.66 12.56
CA ASN A 209 -16.90 -8.96 12.99
C ASN A 209 -15.94 -10.10 12.60
N GLU A 210 -14.66 -9.93 12.97
CA GLU A 210 -13.57 -10.89 12.75
C GLU A 210 -13.18 -11.14 11.28
N SER A 211 -13.89 -10.52 10.34
CA SER A 211 -13.66 -10.68 8.90
C SER A 211 -13.13 -9.40 8.27
N ARG A 212 -12.35 -9.56 7.21
CA ARG A 212 -11.98 -8.45 6.33
C ARG A 212 -13.00 -8.32 5.22
N HIS A 213 -13.54 -7.12 5.06
CA HIS A 213 -14.53 -6.79 4.05
C HIS A 213 -13.90 -5.94 2.96
N TYR A 214 -14.23 -6.23 1.72
CA TYR A 214 -13.76 -5.52 0.53
C TYR A 214 -14.96 -4.89 -0.17
N ILE A 215 -14.89 -3.59 -0.40
CA ILE A 215 -15.92 -2.80 -1.07
C ILE A 215 -15.33 -2.18 -2.33
N LEU A 216 -16.03 -2.34 -3.44
CA LEU A 216 -15.83 -1.56 -4.64
C LEU A 216 -17.03 -0.66 -4.84
N TRP A 217 -16.82 0.64 -4.86
CA TRP A 217 -17.84 1.66 -4.92
C TRP A 217 -17.57 2.60 -6.10
N ASP A 218 -18.59 2.86 -6.90
CA ASP A 218 -18.57 3.93 -7.89
C ASP A 218 -18.96 5.23 -7.19
N THR A 219 -18.03 6.16 -7.06
CA THR A 219 -18.24 7.43 -6.35
C THR A 219 -19.04 8.44 -7.17
N ASN A 220 -19.11 8.25 -8.49
CA ASN A 220 -19.88 9.13 -9.39
C ASN A 220 -21.37 8.79 -9.36
N SER A 221 -21.73 7.52 -9.51
CA SER A 221 -23.12 7.06 -9.42
C SER A 221 -23.62 6.90 -7.98
N GLY A 222 -22.71 6.74 -7.01
CA GLY A 222 -23.03 6.38 -5.62
C GLY A 222 -23.41 4.90 -5.46
N GLU A 223 -23.10 4.05 -6.43
CA GLU A 223 -23.45 2.63 -6.42
C GLU A 223 -22.39 1.77 -5.75
N LEU A 224 -22.82 0.84 -4.89
CA LEU A 224 -22.00 -0.22 -4.37
C LEU A 224 -21.92 -1.35 -5.40
N LEU A 225 -20.77 -1.45 -6.10
CA LEU A 225 -20.58 -2.44 -7.17
C LEU A 225 -20.34 -3.83 -6.61
N THR A 226 -19.50 -3.95 -5.58
CA THR A 226 -19.25 -5.24 -4.91
C THR A 226 -19.03 -5.08 -3.41
N HIS A 227 -19.41 -6.12 -2.65
CA HIS A 227 -19.04 -6.33 -1.27
C HIS A 227 -18.75 -7.80 -1.05
N SER A 228 -17.59 -8.12 -0.50
CA SER A 228 -17.13 -9.50 -0.29
C SER A 228 -16.17 -9.59 0.90
N GLU A 229 -16.12 -10.75 1.55
CA GLU A 229 -15.11 -11.06 2.57
C GLU A 229 -13.88 -11.78 1.97
N LYS A 230 -13.91 -12.12 0.68
CA LYS A 230 -12.84 -12.88 0.02
C LYS A 230 -11.89 -12.02 -0.82
N GLY A 231 -12.22 -10.77 -1.06
CA GLY A 231 -11.49 -9.86 -1.95
C GLY A 231 -12.38 -9.21 -3.01
N TYR A 232 -11.77 -8.45 -3.88
CA TYR A 232 -12.47 -7.86 -5.02
C TYR A 232 -12.67 -8.91 -6.11
N ALA A 233 -13.84 -8.91 -6.73
CA ALA A 233 -14.14 -9.80 -7.85
C ALA A 233 -13.35 -9.38 -9.10
N MET A 234 -12.37 -10.18 -9.49
CA MET A 234 -11.52 -9.95 -10.65
C MET A 234 -11.76 -11.01 -11.71
N PRO A 235 -12.06 -10.65 -12.96
CA PRO A 235 -12.17 -11.62 -14.04
C PRO A 235 -10.80 -12.27 -14.29
N TYR A 236 -10.80 -13.60 -14.37
CA TYR A 236 -9.65 -14.40 -14.77
C TYR A 236 -10.03 -15.12 -16.07
N ASN A 237 -9.65 -14.57 -17.19
CA ASN A 237 -10.13 -14.99 -18.50
C ASN A 237 -11.68 -14.97 -18.62
N GLU A 238 -12.24 -15.47 -19.70
CA GLU A 238 -13.69 -15.48 -19.97
C GLU A 238 -14.50 -16.48 -19.09
N LYS A 239 -13.86 -17.27 -18.24
CA LYS A 239 -14.46 -18.44 -17.59
C LYS A 239 -14.57 -18.33 -16.07
N ALA A 240 -13.83 -17.47 -15.42
CA ALA A 240 -13.77 -17.44 -13.97
C ALA A 240 -13.65 -16.03 -13.39
N ILE A 241 -14.25 -15.84 -12.22
CA ILE A 241 -14.06 -14.65 -11.38
C ILE A 241 -13.31 -15.06 -10.15
N VAL A 242 -12.17 -14.40 -9.89
CA VAL A 242 -11.31 -14.64 -8.74
C VAL A 242 -11.50 -13.52 -7.73
N ASN A 243 -11.86 -13.85 -6.50
CA ASN A 243 -11.95 -12.88 -5.42
C ASN A 243 -10.57 -12.72 -4.76
N THR A 244 -9.97 -11.55 -4.88
CA THR A 244 -8.62 -11.29 -4.37
C THR A 244 -8.41 -9.82 -4.02
N PRO A 245 -7.52 -9.51 -3.05
CA PRO A 245 -7.07 -8.13 -2.84
C PRO A 245 -6.37 -7.58 -4.08
N VAL A 246 -6.58 -6.30 -4.37
CA VAL A 246 -5.81 -5.60 -5.40
C VAL A 246 -4.49 -5.15 -4.81
N SER A 247 -3.39 -5.51 -5.46
CA SER A 247 -2.04 -5.16 -5.01
C SER A 247 -1.56 -3.82 -5.54
N LEU A 248 -1.94 -3.50 -6.78
CA LEU A 248 -1.54 -2.29 -7.48
C LEU A 248 -2.60 -1.93 -8.52
N ILE A 249 -2.81 -0.63 -8.74
CA ILE A 249 -3.53 -0.13 -9.93
C ILE A 249 -2.61 0.83 -10.68
N ARG A 250 -2.47 0.60 -11.98
CA ARG A 250 -1.64 1.43 -12.88
C ARG A 250 -2.20 1.38 -14.30
N ASN A 251 -2.25 2.53 -14.97
CA ASN A 251 -2.75 2.66 -16.35
C ASN A 251 -4.12 1.99 -16.53
N ASN A 252 -5.04 2.28 -15.61
CA ASN A 252 -6.40 1.70 -15.55
C ASN A 252 -6.44 0.17 -15.51
N LYS A 253 -5.37 -0.46 -15.05
CA LYS A 253 -5.30 -1.90 -14.84
C LYS A 253 -5.07 -2.23 -13.37
N ALA A 254 -5.88 -3.15 -12.84
CA ALA A 254 -5.68 -3.71 -11.51
C ALA A 254 -4.79 -4.94 -11.61
N TYR A 255 -3.82 -5.02 -10.71
CA TYR A 255 -2.87 -6.12 -10.64
C TYR A 255 -2.98 -6.83 -9.30
N THR A 256 -2.96 -8.13 -9.32
CA THR A 256 -2.86 -8.96 -8.12
C THR A 256 -2.01 -10.19 -8.39
N LEU A 257 -1.36 -10.68 -7.33
CA LEU A 257 -0.55 -11.88 -7.37
C LEU A 257 -1.37 -13.03 -6.77
N LEU A 258 -1.58 -14.10 -7.53
CA LEU A 258 -2.28 -15.30 -7.11
C LEU A 258 -1.27 -16.42 -6.85
N SER A 259 -1.31 -17.00 -5.66
CA SER A 259 -0.54 -18.23 -5.36
C SER A 259 -1.13 -19.43 -6.11
N ALA A 260 -0.32 -20.47 -6.32
CA ALA A 260 -0.76 -21.71 -6.92
C ALA A 260 -1.97 -22.32 -6.18
N ASP A 261 -1.95 -22.33 -4.85
CA ASP A 261 -3.08 -22.80 -4.04
C ASP A 261 -4.38 -22.07 -4.33
N LYS A 262 -4.31 -20.75 -4.51
CA LYS A 262 -5.50 -19.96 -4.87
C LYS A 262 -5.99 -20.28 -6.27
N LEU A 263 -5.09 -20.45 -7.23
CA LEU A 263 -5.46 -20.87 -8.58
C LEU A 263 -6.13 -22.25 -8.56
N ALA A 264 -5.60 -23.19 -7.79
CA ALA A 264 -6.18 -24.52 -7.62
C ALA A 264 -7.59 -24.47 -7.01
N GLN A 265 -7.83 -23.63 -5.98
CA GLN A 265 -9.16 -23.41 -5.40
C GLN A 265 -10.20 -22.93 -6.41
N TYR A 266 -9.78 -22.25 -7.47
CA TYR A 266 -10.64 -21.81 -8.56
C TYR A 266 -10.67 -22.80 -9.74
N GLY A 267 -9.98 -23.97 -9.61
CA GLY A 267 -9.89 -24.95 -10.69
C GLY A 267 -9.05 -24.47 -11.89
N LEU A 268 -8.14 -23.53 -11.67
CA LEU A 268 -7.37 -22.86 -12.72
C LEU A 268 -5.92 -23.36 -12.81
N ALA A 269 -5.50 -24.21 -11.86
CA ALA A 269 -4.23 -24.94 -11.84
C ALA A 269 -4.40 -26.29 -11.17
N ASN A 270 -3.48 -27.23 -11.39
CA ASN A 270 -3.42 -28.48 -10.65
C ASN A 270 -2.75 -28.26 -9.29
N GLU A 271 -3.24 -28.92 -8.22
CA GLU A 271 -2.69 -28.81 -6.86
C GLU A 271 -1.21 -29.26 -6.76
N GLU A 272 -0.76 -30.11 -7.68
CA GLU A 272 0.63 -30.62 -7.73
C GLU A 272 1.59 -29.66 -8.43
N ASP A 273 1.10 -28.55 -8.98
CA ASP A 273 1.92 -27.59 -9.67
C ASP A 273 2.59 -26.67 -8.64
N ASP A 274 3.82 -26.96 -8.27
CA ASP A 274 4.72 -26.11 -7.45
C ASP A 274 5.04 -24.79 -8.20
N SER A 275 4.06 -24.33 -8.94
CA SER A 275 4.18 -23.22 -9.88
C SER A 275 4.37 -21.90 -9.15
N ASN A 276 5.13 -21.03 -9.79
CA ASN A 276 5.32 -19.64 -9.38
C ASN A 276 3.95 -18.92 -9.29
N PRO A 277 3.82 -17.94 -8.41
CA PRO A 277 2.62 -17.11 -8.35
C PRO A 277 2.31 -16.50 -9.72
N THR A 278 1.03 -16.46 -10.08
CA THR A 278 0.56 -15.86 -11.32
C THR A 278 0.18 -14.40 -11.09
N LEU A 279 0.66 -13.51 -11.93
CA LEU A 279 0.23 -12.11 -11.95
C LEU A 279 -1.06 -11.98 -12.78
N LEU A 280 -2.16 -11.71 -12.10
CA LEU A 280 -3.42 -11.35 -12.74
C LEU A 280 -3.43 -9.85 -13.04
N CYS A 281 -3.77 -9.51 -14.27
CA CYS A 281 -3.93 -8.14 -14.75
C CYS A 281 -5.35 -7.97 -15.31
N VAL A 282 -6.10 -7.02 -14.80
CA VAL A 282 -7.50 -6.74 -15.19
C VAL A 282 -7.65 -5.30 -15.61
N ASP A 283 -8.24 -5.07 -16.76
CA ASP A 283 -8.62 -3.73 -17.21
C ASP A 283 -9.79 -3.20 -16.37
N LEU A 284 -9.66 -1.95 -15.92
CA LEU A 284 -10.70 -1.23 -15.17
C LEU A 284 -11.55 -0.33 -16.07
N GLU A 285 -11.28 -0.35 -17.37
CA GLU A 285 -12.08 0.35 -18.37
C GLU A 285 -13.29 -0.54 -18.76
N ASN A 286 -14.48 0.01 -18.59
CA ASN A 286 -15.71 -0.50 -19.18
C ASN A 286 -16.12 0.37 -20.35
#